data_257efb5827dea33bf20fa9a90725289d
#
_entry.id   257efb5827dea33bf20fa9a90725289d
#
_cell.length_a   1.000
_cell.length_b   1.000
_cell.length_c   1.000
_cell.angle_alpha   90.00
_cell.angle_beta   90.00
_cell.angle_gamma   90.00
#
_symmetry.space_group_name_H-M   'P 1'
#
loop_
_entity.id
_entity.type
_entity.pdbx_description
1 polymer ?
#
loop_
_entity_poly.entity_id
_entity_poly.type
_entity_poly.pdbx_seq_one_letter_code
_entity_poly.pdbx_strand_id
1 'polypeptide(L)'
;MTMQKTAVLIALLFSIPALSQTMDGKNQVKLNLSAFVFKGFNLQYERQVAPKVTVALGYGMIPESAIPFKSYIKKQVYIQDVNVADFRLGTSVFTPEVRYYFSKKGAFHGFYIAPYARIGSYKIKGPVLYSDASGSKKSADFAGKLHTITGGLMAGYNWQLSSRFYLDLWIAGGSFGGENGTFTTNVQLSASDQESLKKKLESISLKGITLTSEVNNNGAVVKTSGSIPGVRGLGINAGIRF
;
A
#
# COMPACT_ATOMS: atom_id res chain seq x y z
N MET A 1 26.83 11.42 15.68
CA MET A 1 26.12 12.39 14.83
C MET A 1 24.62 12.04 14.64
N THR A 2 23.98 11.38 15.58
CA THR A 2 22.60 10.83 15.46
C THR A 2 21.60 11.46 16.44
N MET A 3 22.00 12.00 17.56
CA MET A 3 21.09 12.63 18.54
C MET A 3 20.55 14.01 18.12
N GLN A 4 21.32 14.81 17.40
CA GLN A 4 20.86 16.15 16.97
C GLN A 4 19.76 16.12 15.92
N LYS A 5 19.71 15.12 15.00
CA LYS A 5 18.68 15.00 13.98
C LYS A 5 17.31 14.57 14.56
N THR A 6 17.32 13.78 15.63
CA THR A 6 16.09 13.35 16.33
C THR A 6 15.49 14.51 17.15
N ALA A 7 16.32 15.36 17.75
CA ALA A 7 15.87 16.52 18.49
C ALA A 7 15.22 17.59 17.60
N VAL A 8 15.73 17.79 16.36
CA VAL A 8 15.14 18.72 15.38
C VAL A 8 13.78 18.23 14.89
N LEU A 9 13.59 16.90 14.71
CA LEU A 9 12.29 16.35 14.31
C LEU A 9 11.24 16.47 15.39
N ILE A 10 11.64 16.32 16.65
CA ILE A 10 10.78 16.50 17.83
C ILE A 10 10.45 17.99 18.01
N ALA A 11 11.39 18.90 17.82
CA ALA A 11 11.16 20.35 17.90
C ALA A 11 10.19 20.86 16.81
N LEU A 12 10.21 20.29 15.60
CA LEU A 12 9.24 20.60 14.54
C LEU A 12 7.82 20.13 14.87
N LEU A 13 7.64 19.10 15.69
CA LEU A 13 6.33 18.66 16.17
C LEU A 13 5.76 19.54 17.27
N PHE A 14 6.60 20.29 17.99
CA PHE A 14 6.19 21.21 19.07
C PHE A 14 6.02 22.66 18.61
N SER A 15 6.41 23.03 17.41
CA SER A 15 6.23 24.38 16.84
C SER A 15 4.85 24.65 16.24
N ILE A 16 3.91 23.69 16.33
CA ILE A 16 2.53 23.82 15.85
C ILE A 16 1.62 24.76 16.69
N PRO A 17 1.92 25.15 17.95
CA PRO A 17 1.04 26.04 18.71
C PRO A 17 0.91 27.48 18.20
N ALA A 18 1.85 27.96 17.37
CA ALA A 18 1.86 29.36 16.94
C ALA A 18 0.85 29.71 15.84
N LEU A 19 0.20 28.71 15.20
CA LEU A 19 -0.86 28.92 14.20
C LEU A 19 -2.27 28.98 14.81
N SER A 20 -2.38 29.15 16.12
CA SER A 20 -3.63 28.98 16.90
C SER A 20 -4.64 30.13 16.77
N GLN A 21 -4.38 31.18 16.03
CA GLN A 21 -5.21 32.41 16.16
C GLN A 21 -6.38 32.55 15.17
N THR A 22 -6.54 31.63 14.19
CA THR A 22 -7.70 31.67 13.27
C THR A 22 -8.11 30.27 12.78
N MET A 23 -8.13 29.31 13.66
CA MET A 23 -8.53 27.93 13.26
C MET A 23 -10.04 27.79 13.33
N ASP A 24 -10.66 27.75 12.16
CA ASP A 24 -12.13 27.61 11.99
C ASP A 24 -12.65 26.22 12.37
N GLY A 25 -11.80 25.33 12.85
CA GLY A 25 -12.13 23.95 13.21
C GLY A 25 -12.58 23.09 12.02
N LYS A 26 -12.26 23.50 10.80
CA LYS A 26 -12.64 22.79 9.57
C LYS A 26 -11.58 21.83 9.04
N ASN A 27 -10.44 21.76 9.69
CA ASN A 27 -9.31 20.93 9.25
C ASN A 27 -8.98 19.85 10.27
N GLN A 28 -8.53 18.70 9.79
CA GLN A 28 -8.05 17.60 10.61
C GLN A 28 -6.80 16.97 10.00
N VAL A 29 -5.76 16.76 10.80
CA VAL A 29 -4.60 15.95 10.42
C VAL A 29 -4.64 14.67 11.22
N LYS A 30 -4.41 13.54 10.55
CA LYS A 30 -4.50 12.20 11.14
C LYS A 30 -3.27 11.37 10.84
N LEU A 31 -2.83 10.63 11.83
CA LEU A 31 -1.78 9.62 11.70
C LEU A 31 -2.39 8.23 11.89
N ASN A 32 -2.15 7.33 10.94
CA ASN A 32 -2.61 5.96 11.04
C ASN A 32 -1.68 5.14 11.95
N LEU A 33 -2.19 4.75 13.10
CA LEU A 33 -1.43 3.98 14.09
C LEU A 33 -1.24 2.52 13.65
N SER A 34 -2.19 1.95 12.90
CA SER A 34 -2.10 0.59 12.38
C SER A 34 -0.97 0.44 11.35
N ALA A 35 -0.54 1.52 10.69
CA ALA A 35 0.55 1.47 9.72
C ALA A 35 1.89 1.09 10.37
N PHE A 36 2.10 1.40 11.64
CA PHE A 36 3.32 1.05 12.37
C PHE A 36 3.51 -0.46 12.54
N VAL A 37 2.42 -1.23 12.60
CA VAL A 37 2.49 -2.71 12.63
C VAL A 37 3.21 -3.25 11.39
N PHE A 38 3.08 -2.56 10.27
CA PHE A 38 3.73 -2.88 8.99
C PHE A 38 5.04 -2.12 8.76
N LYS A 39 5.60 -1.48 9.81
CA LYS A 39 6.81 -0.63 9.74
C LYS A 39 6.66 0.53 8.75
N GLY A 40 5.44 0.94 8.48
CA GLY A 40 5.10 2.05 7.62
C GLY A 40 4.53 3.24 8.39
N PHE A 41 4.21 4.28 7.66
CA PHE A 41 3.41 5.37 8.16
C PHE A 41 2.31 5.73 7.15
N ASN A 42 1.24 6.37 7.63
CA ASN A 42 0.23 6.96 6.77
C ASN A 42 -0.29 8.23 7.44
N LEU A 43 -0.16 9.33 6.74
CA LEU A 43 -0.62 10.64 7.14
C LEU A 43 -1.81 11.05 6.27
N GLN A 44 -2.83 11.65 6.87
CA GLN A 44 -4.00 12.13 6.16
C GLN A 44 -4.35 13.55 6.62
N TYR A 45 -4.59 14.43 5.66
CA TYR A 45 -5.20 15.73 5.88
C TYR A 45 -6.66 15.67 5.41
N GLU A 46 -7.57 16.20 6.20
CA GLU A 46 -9.00 16.24 5.90
C GLU A 46 -9.55 17.64 6.17
N ARG A 47 -10.33 18.18 5.22
CA ARG A 47 -10.97 19.49 5.32
C ARG A 47 -12.47 19.38 5.13
N GLN A 48 -13.21 20.01 6.00
CA GLN A 48 -14.66 20.19 5.86
C GLN A 48 -14.96 21.19 4.74
N VAL A 49 -15.77 20.76 3.76
CA VAL A 49 -16.20 21.55 2.61
C VAL A 49 -17.69 21.85 2.64
N ALA A 50 -18.48 21.06 3.38
CA ALA A 50 -19.89 21.29 3.63
C ALA A 50 -20.27 20.77 5.04
N PRO A 51 -21.45 21.05 5.58
CA PRO A 51 -21.84 20.66 6.95
C PRO A 51 -21.62 19.18 7.28
N LYS A 52 -21.77 18.28 6.29
CA LYS A 52 -21.60 16.82 6.44
C LYS A 52 -20.58 16.23 5.49
N VAL A 53 -19.88 17.06 4.73
CA VAL A 53 -18.94 16.60 3.70
C VAL A 53 -17.54 17.11 3.97
N THR A 54 -16.58 16.21 3.85
CA THR A 54 -15.15 16.54 3.87
C THR A 54 -14.45 15.99 2.64
N VAL A 55 -13.32 16.61 2.32
CA VAL A 55 -12.35 16.09 1.35
C VAL A 55 -11.08 15.74 2.12
N ALA A 56 -10.51 14.58 1.85
CA ALA A 56 -9.28 14.15 2.49
C ALA A 56 -8.24 13.69 1.47
N LEU A 57 -6.98 13.92 1.82
CA LEU A 57 -5.80 13.50 1.06
C LEU A 57 -4.91 12.69 1.99
N GLY A 58 -4.68 11.44 1.66
CA GLY A 58 -3.82 10.54 2.42
C GLY A 58 -2.56 10.17 1.64
N TYR A 59 -1.45 10.06 2.36
CA TYR A 59 -0.21 9.49 1.83
C TYR A 59 0.31 8.45 2.81
N GLY A 60 0.52 7.23 2.29
CA GLY A 60 1.07 6.11 3.05
C GLY A 60 2.32 5.55 2.39
N MET A 61 3.28 5.14 3.21
CA MET A 61 4.51 4.51 2.77
C MET A 61 4.88 3.36 3.70
N ILE A 62 5.30 2.23 3.11
CA ILE A 62 5.97 1.13 3.79
C ILE A 62 7.34 0.98 3.14
N PRO A 63 8.46 1.17 3.87
CA PRO A 63 9.80 0.90 3.35
C PRO A 63 9.93 -0.55 2.90
N GLU A 64 10.77 -0.79 1.88
CA GLU A 64 11.02 -2.14 1.38
C GLU A 64 11.50 -3.06 2.52
N SER A 65 10.69 -4.04 2.83
CA SER A 65 10.95 -5.00 3.92
C SER A 65 10.40 -6.38 3.56
N ALA A 66 10.80 -7.40 4.33
CA ALA A 66 10.18 -8.70 4.23
C ALA A 66 8.68 -8.60 4.55
N ILE A 67 7.86 -9.36 3.83
CA ILE A 67 6.42 -9.41 4.04
C ILE A 67 6.14 -9.82 5.49
N PRO A 68 5.35 -9.03 6.24
CA PRO A 68 4.98 -9.39 7.61
C PRO A 68 4.06 -10.63 7.62
N PHE A 69 4.01 -11.33 8.76
CA PHE A 69 3.15 -12.51 8.95
C PHE A 69 3.39 -13.65 7.94
N LYS A 70 4.66 -13.86 7.55
CA LYS A 70 5.08 -14.87 6.56
C LYS A 70 4.43 -16.25 6.75
N SER A 71 4.36 -16.74 7.98
CA SER A 71 3.79 -18.06 8.30
C SER A 71 2.30 -18.16 7.98
N TYR A 72 1.56 -17.06 8.16
CA TYR A 72 0.14 -17.00 7.83
C TYR A 72 -0.07 -16.90 6.31
N ILE A 73 0.69 -16.03 5.64
CA ILE A 73 0.60 -15.82 4.19
C ILE A 73 0.96 -17.10 3.43
N LYS A 74 2.00 -17.81 3.86
CA LYS A 74 2.40 -19.09 3.25
C LYS A 74 1.30 -20.13 3.24
N LYS A 75 0.38 -20.09 4.21
CA LYS A 75 -0.76 -21.01 4.28
C LYS A 75 -1.94 -20.61 3.40
N GLN A 76 -2.08 -19.30 3.12
CA GLN A 76 -3.27 -18.75 2.42
C GLN A 76 -3.02 -18.48 0.93
N VAL A 77 -1.78 -18.20 0.54
CA VAL A 77 -1.43 -17.87 -0.84
C VAL A 77 -0.49 -18.94 -1.37
N TYR A 78 -1.06 -19.87 -2.15
CA TYR A 78 -0.30 -20.89 -2.86
C TYR A 78 -0.22 -20.51 -4.34
N ILE A 79 0.96 -20.16 -4.79
CA ILE A 79 1.30 -20.07 -6.21
C ILE A 79 2.35 -21.15 -6.43
N GLN A 80 2.09 -22.07 -7.34
CA GLN A 80 2.96 -23.21 -7.57
C GLN A 80 4.42 -22.76 -7.82
N ASP A 81 5.34 -23.27 -6.97
CA ASP A 81 6.79 -22.96 -6.98
C ASP A 81 7.17 -21.49 -6.75
N VAL A 82 6.23 -20.65 -6.26
CA VAL A 82 6.50 -19.28 -5.83
C VAL A 82 6.19 -19.17 -4.34
N ASN A 83 7.23 -19.06 -3.51
CA ASN A 83 7.05 -18.83 -2.09
C ASN A 83 6.91 -17.32 -1.82
N VAL A 84 5.69 -16.82 -1.79
CA VAL A 84 5.38 -15.39 -1.55
C VAL A 84 6.02 -14.88 -0.24
N ALA A 85 6.27 -15.74 0.73
CA ALA A 85 6.89 -15.36 2.00
C ALA A 85 8.37 -14.94 1.86
N ASP A 86 9.04 -15.30 0.77
CA ASP A 86 10.43 -14.92 0.50
C ASP A 86 10.54 -13.55 -0.20
N PHE A 87 9.40 -12.98 -0.57
CA PHE A 87 9.36 -11.66 -1.22
C PHE A 87 9.57 -10.53 -0.23
N ARG A 88 10.11 -9.44 -0.75
CA ARG A 88 10.21 -8.13 -0.10
C ARG A 88 9.25 -7.17 -0.78
N LEU A 89 8.56 -6.37 0.00
CA LEU A 89 7.56 -5.42 -0.48
C LEU A 89 7.84 -4.04 0.11
N GLY A 90 7.87 -3.03 -0.76
CA GLY A 90 7.80 -1.62 -0.39
C GLY A 90 6.60 -0.98 -1.05
N THR A 91 5.94 -0.04 -0.38
CA THR A 91 4.77 0.63 -0.95
C THR A 91 4.82 2.14 -0.77
N SER A 92 4.23 2.86 -1.73
CA SER A 92 3.96 4.29 -1.65
C SER A 92 2.59 4.51 -2.28
N VAL A 93 1.64 5.06 -1.52
CA VAL A 93 0.24 5.17 -1.93
C VAL A 93 -0.31 6.54 -1.60
N PHE A 94 -0.86 7.21 -2.60
CA PHE A 94 -1.63 8.45 -2.47
C PHE A 94 -3.13 8.13 -2.55
N THR A 95 -3.94 8.71 -1.66
CA THR A 95 -5.36 8.39 -1.54
C THR A 95 -6.18 9.67 -1.36
N PRO A 96 -6.73 10.25 -2.42
CA PRO A 96 -7.81 11.23 -2.32
C PRO A 96 -9.12 10.54 -2.00
N GLU A 97 -9.93 11.16 -1.13
CA GLU A 97 -11.25 10.66 -0.75
C GLU A 97 -12.20 11.80 -0.42
N VAL A 98 -13.48 11.55 -0.61
CA VAL A 98 -14.57 12.41 -0.17
C VAL A 98 -15.35 11.65 0.88
N ARG A 99 -15.67 12.26 2.02
CA ARG A 99 -16.40 11.62 3.12
C ARG A 99 -17.74 12.28 3.32
N TYR A 100 -18.79 11.47 3.47
CA TYR A 100 -20.10 11.91 3.88
C TYR A 100 -20.42 11.36 5.28
N TYR A 101 -20.64 12.25 6.23
CA TYR A 101 -20.95 11.94 7.63
C TYR A 101 -22.46 11.91 7.86
N PHE A 102 -22.98 10.83 8.47
CA PHE A 102 -24.40 10.67 8.74
C PHE A 102 -24.85 11.36 10.04
N SER A 103 -23.91 11.76 10.88
CA SER A 103 -24.17 12.38 12.17
C SER A 103 -24.95 13.69 12.06
N LYS A 104 -25.88 13.92 13.01
CA LYS A 104 -26.55 15.21 13.19
C LYS A 104 -25.58 16.31 13.65
N LYS A 105 -24.43 15.94 14.25
CA LYS A 105 -23.37 16.87 14.67
C LYS A 105 -22.50 17.36 13.50
N GLY A 106 -22.75 16.87 12.28
CA GLY A 106 -22.01 17.26 11.09
C GLY A 106 -20.72 16.46 10.84
N ALA A 107 -19.81 17.06 10.08
CA ALA A 107 -18.54 16.46 9.72
C ALA A 107 -17.68 16.15 10.95
N PHE A 108 -16.75 15.19 10.78
CA PHE A 108 -15.83 14.67 11.80
C PHE A 108 -16.51 13.92 12.97
N HIS A 109 -17.81 13.61 12.87
CA HIS A 109 -18.54 12.91 13.92
C HIS A 109 -19.30 11.70 13.39
N GLY A 110 -19.13 10.56 14.04
CA GLY A 110 -19.92 9.37 13.81
C GLY A 110 -19.56 8.61 12.53
N PHE A 111 -20.51 7.84 12.06
CA PHE A 111 -20.35 6.98 10.87
C PHE A 111 -20.27 7.81 9.59
N TYR A 112 -19.40 7.38 8.69
CA TYR A 112 -19.25 7.97 7.37
C TYR A 112 -19.05 6.90 6.28
N ILE A 113 -19.36 7.28 5.07
CA ILE A 113 -18.94 6.58 3.85
C ILE A 113 -17.98 7.48 3.07
N ALA A 114 -17.05 6.86 2.35
CA ALA A 114 -16.03 7.58 1.61
C ALA A 114 -15.74 6.89 0.27
N PRO A 115 -16.25 7.40 -0.85
CA PRO A 115 -15.63 7.12 -2.14
C PRO A 115 -14.19 7.62 -2.14
N TYR A 116 -13.28 6.80 -2.69
CA TYR A 116 -11.86 7.12 -2.76
C TYR A 116 -11.22 6.60 -4.04
N ALA A 117 -10.10 7.22 -4.42
CA ALA A 117 -9.16 6.65 -5.37
C ALA A 117 -7.84 6.34 -4.67
N ARG A 118 -7.09 5.36 -5.20
CA ARG A 118 -5.74 5.03 -4.71
C ARG A 118 -4.79 4.94 -5.88
N ILE A 119 -3.72 5.71 -5.80
CA ILE A 119 -2.61 5.71 -6.75
C ILE A 119 -1.43 5.11 -6.02
N GLY A 120 -1.06 3.88 -6.39
CA GLY A 120 -0.07 3.08 -5.69
C GLY A 120 1.17 2.78 -6.55
N SER A 121 2.32 2.75 -5.90
CA SER A 121 3.56 2.21 -6.43
C SER A 121 4.11 1.18 -5.45
N TYR A 122 4.32 -0.04 -5.92
CA TYR A 122 4.78 -1.17 -5.14
C TYR A 122 6.12 -1.64 -5.69
N LYS A 123 7.15 -1.64 -4.85
CA LYS A 123 8.43 -2.27 -5.15
C LYS A 123 8.36 -3.71 -4.66
N ILE A 124 8.58 -4.65 -5.55
CA ILE A 124 8.50 -6.09 -5.24
C ILE A 124 9.81 -6.73 -5.66
N LYS A 125 10.38 -7.53 -4.75
CA LYS A 125 11.56 -8.35 -5.02
C LYS A 125 11.34 -9.74 -4.47
N GLY A 126 11.75 -10.76 -5.23
CA GLY A 126 11.67 -12.12 -4.74
C GLY A 126 12.11 -13.16 -5.76
N PRO A 127 12.36 -14.38 -5.29
CA PRO A 127 12.83 -15.48 -6.12
C PRO A 127 11.69 -16.14 -6.90
N VAL A 128 11.96 -16.47 -8.14
CA VAL A 128 11.17 -17.42 -8.95
C VAL A 128 11.98 -18.69 -9.10
N LEU A 129 11.44 -19.81 -8.60
CA LEU A 129 12.08 -21.12 -8.70
C LEU A 129 11.70 -21.79 -10.02
N TYR A 130 12.69 -22.37 -10.69
CA TYR A 130 12.51 -23.19 -11.88
C TYR A 130 13.42 -24.42 -11.81
N SER A 131 13.12 -25.46 -12.58
CA SER A 131 13.96 -26.64 -12.69
C SER A 131 14.71 -26.60 -14.00
N ASP A 132 16.04 -26.84 -13.98
CA ASP A 132 16.81 -26.96 -15.20
C ASP A 132 16.54 -28.30 -15.91
N ALA A 133 17.21 -28.53 -17.05
CA ALA A 133 17.03 -29.74 -17.85
C ALA A 133 17.42 -31.03 -17.09
N SER A 134 18.26 -30.95 -16.06
CA SER A 134 18.63 -32.08 -15.20
C SER A 134 17.63 -32.34 -14.05
N GLY A 135 16.58 -31.48 -13.91
CA GLY A 135 15.65 -31.52 -12.80
C GLY A 135 16.15 -30.81 -11.52
N SER A 136 17.33 -30.18 -11.55
CA SER A 136 17.87 -29.45 -10.41
C SER A 136 17.12 -28.12 -10.24
N LYS A 137 16.76 -27.78 -8.98
CA LYS A 137 16.07 -26.53 -8.67
C LYS A 137 17.05 -25.35 -8.71
N LYS A 138 16.69 -24.36 -9.49
CA LYS A 138 17.39 -23.07 -9.62
C LYS A 138 16.45 -21.92 -9.22
N SER A 139 17.04 -20.76 -8.93
CA SER A 139 16.32 -19.55 -8.55
C SER A 139 16.79 -18.36 -9.37
N ALA A 140 15.84 -17.58 -9.86
CA ALA A 140 16.11 -16.28 -10.46
C ALA A 140 15.43 -15.20 -9.61
N ASP A 141 16.22 -14.24 -9.11
CA ASP A 141 15.71 -13.13 -8.28
C ASP A 141 15.16 -12.03 -9.17
N PHE A 142 13.87 -11.81 -9.11
CA PHE A 142 13.20 -10.72 -9.82
C PHE A 142 13.02 -9.51 -8.93
N ALA A 143 13.26 -8.34 -9.49
CA ALA A 143 12.97 -7.06 -8.87
C ALA A 143 12.21 -6.15 -9.83
N GLY A 144 11.22 -5.42 -9.32
CA GLY A 144 10.44 -4.54 -10.17
C GLY A 144 9.50 -3.64 -9.43
N LYS A 145 8.72 -2.90 -10.22
CA LYS A 145 7.69 -1.99 -9.73
C LYS A 145 6.35 -2.36 -10.35
N LEU A 146 5.32 -2.31 -9.51
CA LEU A 146 3.92 -2.41 -9.88
C LEU A 146 3.25 -1.07 -9.61
N HIS A 147 2.58 -0.50 -10.57
CA HIS A 147 1.78 0.71 -10.42
C HIS A 147 0.30 0.35 -10.47
N THR A 148 -0.50 0.99 -9.62
CA THR A 148 -1.94 0.75 -9.55
C THR A 148 -2.72 2.06 -9.51
N ILE A 149 -3.88 2.06 -10.16
CA ILE A 149 -4.89 3.11 -10.02
C ILE A 149 -6.21 2.40 -9.78
N THR A 150 -6.75 2.54 -8.56
CA THR A 150 -7.99 1.88 -8.16
C THR A 150 -8.98 2.89 -7.59
N GLY A 151 -10.27 2.65 -7.81
CA GLY A 151 -11.37 3.39 -7.20
C GLY A 151 -12.18 2.49 -6.28
N GLY A 152 -12.74 3.05 -5.21
CA GLY A 152 -13.46 2.25 -4.22
C GLY A 152 -14.35 3.03 -3.28
N LEU A 153 -14.96 2.29 -2.37
CA LEU A 153 -15.81 2.82 -1.32
C LEU A 153 -15.36 2.26 0.03
N MET A 154 -15.31 3.11 1.05
CA MET A 154 -14.94 2.75 2.42
C MET A 154 -16.00 3.26 3.40
N ALA A 155 -16.20 2.50 4.47
CA ALA A 155 -16.96 2.89 5.64
C ALA A 155 -16.03 3.08 6.83
N GLY A 156 -16.35 4.07 7.67
CA GLY A 156 -15.58 4.34 8.87
C GLY A 156 -16.39 5.07 9.93
N TYR A 157 -15.77 5.28 11.07
CA TYR A 157 -16.37 5.96 12.20
C TYR A 157 -15.36 6.92 12.84
N ASN A 158 -15.77 8.16 13.08
CA ASN A 158 -14.94 9.20 13.67
C ASN A 158 -15.49 9.58 15.06
N TRP A 159 -14.68 9.39 16.11
CA TRP A 159 -14.99 9.79 17.49
C TRP A 159 -14.24 11.04 17.86
N GLN A 160 -14.95 12.00 18.41
CA GLN A 160 -14.35 13.12 19.11
C GLN A 160 -13.98 12.68 20.53
N LEU A 161 -12.71 12.69 20.88
CA LEU A 161 -12.22 12.35 22.22
C LEU A 161 -12.15 13.59 23.13
N SER A 162 -11.82 14.75 22.55
CA SER A 162 -11.81 16.04 23.22
C SER A 162 -12.10 17.16 22.22
N SER A 163 -11.98 18.43 22.63
CA SER A 163 -12.19 19.57 21.74
C SER A 163 -11.34 19.53 20.47
N ARG A 164 -10.13 18.96 20.54
CA ARG A 164 -9.17 18.92 19.43
C ARG A 164 -8.78 17.50 19.00
N PHE A 165 -8.89 16.49 19.86
CA PHE A 165 -8.42 15.14 19.59
C PHE A 165 -9.54 14.25 19.08
N TYR A 166 -9.23 13.45 18.05
CA TYR A 166 -10.16 12.55 17.37
C TYR A 166 -9.52 11.18 17.17
N LEU A 167 -10.37 10.15 17.22
CA LEU A 167 -10.05 8.79 16.80
C LEU A 167 -10.91 8.45 15.58
N ASP A 168 -10.28 8.05 14.48
CA ASP A 168 -10.94 7.69 13.23
C ASP A 168 -10.66 6.22 12.92
N LEU A 169 -11.70 5.41 12.88
CA LEU A 169 -11.63 3.99 12.54
C LEU A 169 -12.06 3.78 11.09
N TRP A 170 -11.18 3.21 10.29
CA TRP A 170 -11.55 2.63 8.99
C TRP A 170 -12.06 1.21 9.24
N ILE A 171 -13.34 0.96 8.95
CA ILE A 171 -13.96 -0.33 9.24
C ILE A 171 -13.69 -1.30 8.11
N ALA A 172 -14.14 -0.97 6.90
CA ALA A 172 -13.94 -1.79 5.72
C ALA A 172 -14.12 -0.95 4.45
N GLY A 173 -13.39 -1.31 3.41
CA GLY A 173 -13.53 -0.73 2.07
C GLY A 173 -13.08 -1.71 1.00
N GLY A 174 -13.73 -1.63 -0.15
CA GLY A 174 -13.38 -2.36 -1.36
C GLY A 174 -13.00 -1.39 -2.47
N SER A 175 -12.10 -1.82 -3.34
CA SER A 175 -11.71 -1.07 -4.54
C SER A 175 -11.46 -2.03 -5.70
N PHE A 176 -11.51 -1.47 -6.90
CA PHE A 176 -11.16 -2.17 -8.13
C PHE A 176 -10.49 -1.19 -9.08
N GLY A 177 -9.56 -1.68 -9.91
CA GLY A 177 -8.92 -0.81 -10.90
C GLY A 177 -7.73 -1.45 -11.58
N GLY A 178 -7.04 -0.64 -12.39
CA GLY A 178 -5.94 -1.08 -13.24
C GLY A 178 -4.62 -1.26 -12.48
N GLU A 179 -3.81 -2.18 -12.99
CA GLU A 179 -2.42 -2.35 -12.62
C GLU A 179 -1.54 -2.47 -13.85
N ASN A 180 -0.29 -2.06 -13.73
CA ASN A 180 0.79 -2.38 -14.65
C ASN A 180 2.10 -2.54 -13.89
N GLY A 181 2.93 -3.50 -14.31
CA GLY A 181 4.19 -3.79 -13.66
C GLY A 181 5.28 -4.20 -14.65
N THR A 182 6.52 -3.99 -14.22
CA THR A 182 7.70 -4.52 -14.93
C THR A 182 8.67 -5.06 -13.89
N PHE A 183 9.09 -6.32 -14.10
CA PHE A 183 10.00 -7.04 -13.22
C PHE A 183 11.15 -7.58 -14.05
N THR A 184 12.36 -7.48 -13.54
CA THR A 184 13.57 -7.91 -14.24
C THR A 184 14.42 -8.80 -13.35
N THR A 185 15.10 -9.74 -13.96
CA THR A 185 16.20 -10.47 -13.35
C THR A 185 17.43 -10.41 -14.25
N ASN A 186 18.58 -10.21 -13.66
CA ASN A 186 19.86 -10.17 -14.34
C ASN A 186 20.69 -11.37 -13.86
N VAL A 187 20.63 -12.45 -14.61
CA VAL A 187 21.33 -13.70 -14.32
C VAL A 187 21.79 -14.34 -15.63
N GLN A 188 23.00 -14.85 -15.67
CA GLN A 188 23.47 -15.58 -16.85
C GLN A 188 22.75 -16.90 -16.98
N LEU A 189 22.08 -17.10 -18.10
CA LEU A 189 21.26 -18.28 -18.38
C LEU A 189 21.84 -19.07 -19.56
N SER A 190 22.07 -20.36 -19.36
CA SER A 190 22.32 -21.29 -20.47
C SER A 190 21.06 -21.39 -21.37
N ALA A 191 21.20 -21.91 -22.57
CA ALA A 191 20.06 -22.10 -23.47
C ALA A 191 18.95 -22.97 -22.85
N SER A 192 19.31 -24.01 -22.10
CA SER A 192 18.35 -24.86 -21.40
C SER A 192 17.69 -24.17 -20.21
N ASP A 193 18.42 -23.30 -19.49
CA ASP A 193 17.87 -22.51 -18.39
C ASP A 193 16.89 -21.45 -18.92
N GLN A 194 17.16 -20.83 -20.07
CA GLN A 194 16.27 -19.87 -20.71
C GLN A 194 14.93 -20.52 -21.05
N GLU A 195 14.93 -21.72 -21.65
CA GLU A 195 13.72 -22.46 -21.97
C GLU A 195 12.94 -22.84 -20.72
N SER A 196 13.63 -23.35 -19.68
CA SER A 196 13.02 -23.75 -18.42
C SER A 196 12.41 -22.56 -17.67
N LEU A 197 13.13 -21.45 -17.59
CA LEU A 197 12.60 -20.22 -16.97
C LEU A 197 11.43 -19.66 -17.74
N LYS A 198 11.48 -19.65 -19.09
CA LYS A 198 10.38 -19.21 -19.95
C LYS A 198 9.12 -20.04 -19.72
N LYS A 199 9.22 -21.38 -19.75
CA LYS A 199 8.10 -22.27 -19.46
C LYS A 199 7.52 -22.02 -18.06
N LYS A 200 8.40 -21.76 -17.07
CA LYS A 200 7.96 -21.42 -15.72
C LYS A 200 7.18 -20.12 -15.67
N LEU A 201 7.68 -19.06 -16.29
CA LEU A 201 7.00 -17.76 -16.33
C LEU A 201 5.64 -17.84 -17.06
N GLU A 202 5.58 -18.58 -18.17
CA GLU A 202 4.34 -18.81 -18.94
C GLU A 202 3.31 -19.65 -18.15
N SER A 203 3.76 -20.50 -17.22
CA SER A 203 2.87 -21.29 -16.35
C SER A 203 2.23 -20.47 -15.23
N ILE A 204 2.71 -19.25 -14.94
CA ILE A 204 2.14 -18.38 -13.93
C ILE A 204 0.87 -17.74 -14.48
N SER A 205 -0.26 -18.10 -13.89
CA SER A 205 -1.55 -17.51 -14.24
C SER A 205 -2.12 -16.77 -13.03
N LEU A 206 -2.46 -15.49 -13.23
CA LEU A 206 -3.09 -14.65 -12.22
C LEU A 206 -4.42 -14.14 -12.78
N LYS A 207 -5.49 -14.36 -12.03
CA LYS A 207 -6.84 -13.96 -12.47
C LYS A 207 -6.92 -12.45 -12.69
N GLY A 208 -7.30 -12.04 -13.91
CA GLY A 208 -7.46 -10.64 -14.27
C GLY A 208 -6.16 -9.92 -14.63
N ILE A 209 -5.02 -10.62 -14.70
CA ILE A 209 -3.71 -10.06 -15.04
C ILE A 209 -3.15 -10.82 -16.23
N THR A 210 -2.75 -10.09 -17.25
CA THR A 210 -1.97 -10.61 -18.39
C THR A 210 -0.48 -10.48 -18.05
N LEU A 211 0.25 -11.57 -18.24
CA LEU A 211 1.70 -11.65 -18.02
C LEU A 211 2.37 -11.92 -19.37
N THR A 212 3.37 -11.10 -19.72
CA THR A 212 4.25 -11.32 -20.86
C THR A 212 5.69 -11.39 -20.39
N SER A 213 6.48 -12.32 -20.93
CA SER A 213 7.87 -12.51 -20.54
C SER A 213 8.79 -12.60 -21.75
N GLU A 214 9.95 -11.98 -21.60
CA GLU A 214 11.07 -12.09 -22.53
C GLU A 214 12.26 -12.65 -21.76
N VAL A 215 12.83 -13.76 -22.24
CA VAL A 215 13.98 -14.44 -21.62
C VAL A 215 15.12 -14.51 -22.60
N ASN A 216 16.32 -14.15 -22.15
CA ASN A 216 17.55 -14.22 -22.95
C ASN A 216 18.73 -14.68 -22.08
N ASN A 217 19.93 -14.73 -22.65
CA ASN A 217 21.14 -15.18 -21.93
C ASN A 217 21.54 -14.30 -20.75
N ASN A 218 21.10 -13.04 -20.69
CA ASN A 218 21.42 -12.08 -19.64
C ASN A 218 20.34 -12.00 -18.53
N GLY A 219 19.23 -12.75 -18.68
CA GLY A 219 18.13 -12.78 -17.72
C GLY A 219 16.76 -12.76 -18.33
N ALA A 220 15.80 -12.15 -17.64
CA ALA A 220 14.44 -12.05 -18.11
C ALA A 220 13.77 -10.73 -17.73
N VAL A 221 12.80 -10.32 -18.53
CA VAL A 221 11.88 -9.21 -18.26
C VAL A 221 10.46 -9.75 -18.27
N VAL A 222 9.70 -9.45 -17.23
CA VAL A 222 8.29 -9.79 -17.08
C VAL A 222 7.49 -8.51 -16.99
N LYS A 223 6.49 -8.36 -17.84
CA LYS A 223 5.54 -7.25 -17.81
C LYS A 223 4.16 -7.79 -17.41
N THR A 224 3.48 -7.07 -16.51
CA THR A 224 2.11 -7.38 -16.12
C THR A 224 1.20 -6.21 -16.47
N SER A 225 -0.04 -6.52 -16.82
CA SER A 225 -1.10 -5.53 -16.99
C SER A 225 -2.46 -6.17 -16.75
N GLY A 226 -3.35 -5.45 -16.11
CA GLY A 226 -4.68 -6.01 -15.85
C GLY A 226 -5.47 -5.19 -14.86
N SER A 227 -6.38 -5.87 -14.18
CA SER A 227 -7.24 -5.28 -13.18
C SER A 227 -7.23 -6.11 -11.90
N ILE A 228 -7.11 -5.43 -10.76
CA ILE A 228 -7.03 -6.04 -9.45
C ILE A 228 -8.12 -5.52 -8.49
N PRO A 229 -8.70 -6.40 -7.69
CA PRO A 229 -9.46 -5.99 -6.52
C PRO A 229 -8.51 -5.51 -5.42
N GLY A 230 -8.97 -4.59 -4.60
CA GLY A 230 -8.26 -4.11 -3.42
C GLY A 230 -9.16 -4.09 -2.20
N VAL A 231 -8.59 -4.32 -1.04
CA VAL A 231 -9.28 -4.19 0.25
C VAL A 231 -8.58 -3.10 1.07
N ARG A 232 -9.38 -2.27 1.72
CA ARG A 232 -8.93 -1.29 2.70
C ARG A 232 -9.77 -1.48 3.96
N GLY A 233 -9.14 -1.76 5.08
CA GLY A 233 -9.91 -1.97 6.32
C GLY A 233 -9.04 -1.94 7.56
N LEU A 234 -9.72 -1.93 8.73
CA LEU A 234 -9.17 -2.01 10.08
C LEU A 234 -7.99 -1.07 10.31
N GLY A 235 -8.20 0.22 10.03
CA GLY A 235 -7.21 1.26 10.28
C GLY A 235 -7.63 2.13 11.46
N ILE A 236 -6.76 2.29 12.45
CA ILE A 236 -6.95 3.20 13.58
C ILE A 236 -6.10 4.44 13.35
N ASN A 237 -6.75 5.61 13.31
CA ASN A 237 -6.07 6.88 13.10
C ASN A 237 -6.31 7.80 14.30
N ALA A 238 -5.23 8.41 14.81
CA ALA A 238 -5.30 9.50 15.76
C ALA A 238 -5.24 10.82 15.00
N GLY A 239 -6.10 11.76 15.34
CA GLY A 239 -6.23 13.03 14.63
C GLY A 239 -6.33 14.25 15.53
N ILE A 240 -5.87 15.37 15.02
CA ILE A 240 -6.00 16.69 15.64
C ILE A 240 -6.80 17.59 14.69
N ARG A 241 -7.83 18.25 15.24
CA ARG A 241 -8.69 19.21 14.54
C ARG A 241 -8.27 20.63 14.85
N PHE A 242 -8.31 21.48 13.84
CA PHE A 242 -7.93 22.91 13.91
C PHE A 242 -8.61 23.73 12.84
#